data_1066eb948fc12276ba61553b9cc13c87
#
_entry.id   1066eb948fc12276ba61553b9cc13c87
#
_cell.length_a   1.000
_cell.length_b   1.000
_cell.length_c   1.000
_cell.angle_alpha   90.00
_cell.angle_beta   90.00
_cell.angle_gamma   90.00
#
_symmetry.space_group_name_H-M   'P 1'
#
loop_
_entity.id
_entity.type
_entity.pdbx_description
1 polymer ?
#
loop_
_entity_poly.entity_id
_entity_poly.type
_entity_poly.pdbx_seq_one_letter_code
_entity_poly.pdbx_strand_id
1 'polypeptide(L)'
;MRSLLALPCLVLLSAAAPGTPRLALPLACTPGKDCFLPNHVDRDPGPGVRDFRCGAQTYEGHTGTDIRLTDHAARLRGVDVLAAAPGRVVRLRDGEPDVSVRDPAAPPMAGRECGNGVVIDHGGGWETQSCHLARGSIRVKVGQAVAAGQPIARVGLSGNTEYPHLHLTVRQGARTVDPFLPEGGAACSARADGVGLWTPAAAALAYRSGGAVLNAGFADGPVDNARVEAGGPPRPGRNAPALVAYVRAINLKGGDRPVLTLTGPDGVVLARAEGAPLDRSKAQWLVYAGKRAPPGGWPAGLYRADYAVLRNGQTVLSRRFDLRL
;
A
#
# COMPACT_ATOMS: atom_id res chain seq x y z
N MET A 1 -7.41 24.25 -67.32
CA MET A 1 -6.65 23.67 -66.18
C MET A 1 -6.84 24.59 -65.01
N ARG A 2 -7.65 24.21 -64.03
CA ARG A 2 -7.87 24.97 -62.78
C ARG A 2 -7.17 24.21 -61.67
N SER A 3 -6.10 24.79 -61.11
CA SER A 3 -5.37 24.25 -59.97
C SER A 3 -6.16 24.52 -58.70
N LEU A 4 -6.59 23.48 -58.02
CA LEU A 4 -7.17 23.53 -56.68
C LEU A 4 -6.00 23.55 -55.65
N LEU A 5 -5.84 24.70 -55.02
CA LEU A 5 -4.96 24.82 -53.84
C LEU A 5 -5.67 24.23 -52.63
N ALA A 6 -5.17 23.11 -52.10
CA ALA A 6 -5.59 22.54 -50.83
C ALA A 6 -4.97 23.33 -49.70
N LEU A 7 -5.79 23.99 -48.89
CA LEU A 7 -5.38 24.63 -47.64
C LEU A 7 -5.19 23.55 -46.56
N PRO A 8 -4.05 23.48 -45.85
CA PRO A 8 -3.89 22.58 -44.71
C PRO A 8 -4.76 23.07 -43.53
N CYS A 9 -5.67 22.22 -43.10
CA CYS A 9 -6.44 22.46 -41.89
C CYS A 9 -5.52 22.30 -40.67
N LEU A 10 -5.11 23.42 -40.10
CA LEU A 10 -4.35 23.44 -38.84
C LEU A 10 -5.29 23.10 -37.70
N VAL A 11 -5.26 21.86 -37.22
CA VAL A 11 -5.97 21.47 -36.01
C VAL A 11 -5.25 22.09 -34.82
N LEU A 12 -5.73 23.24 -34.36
CA LEU A 12 -5.37 23.82 -33.08
C LEU A 12 -5.85 22.88 -31.97
N LEU A 13 -4.94 22.05 -31.42
CA LEU A 13 -5.20 21.38 -30.15
C LEU A 13 -5.35 22.49 -29.08
N SER A 14 -6.58 22.78 -28.75
CA SER A 14 -6.93 23.60 -27.59
C SER A 14 -6.40 22.87 -26.33
N ALA A 15 -5.30 23.37 -25.78
CA ALA A 15 -4.87 22.95 -24.45
C ALA A 15 -5.95 23.43 -23.47
N ALA A 16 -6.67 22.48 -22.86
CA ALA A 16 -7.59 22.80 -21.78
C ALA A 16 -6.82 23.59 -20.69
N ALA A 17 -7.44 24.66 -20.18
CA ALA A 17 -6.88 25.44 -19.09
C ALA A 17 -6.53 24.49 -17.93
N PRO A 18 -5.38 24.68 -17.25
CA PRO A 18 -4.95 23.79 -16.18
C PRO A 18 -5.92 23.88 -15.00
N GLY A 19 -6.81 22.91 -14.93
CA GLY A 19 -7.74 22.69 -13.81
C GLY A 19 -7.09 21.82 -12.73
N THR A 20 -7.75 21.71 -11.59
CA THR A 20 -7.38 20.75 -10.53
C THR A 20 -7.32 19.32 -11.11
N PRO A 21 -6.19 18.57 -10.97
CA PRO A 21 -6.05 17.26 -11.57
C PRO A 21 -6.98 16.24 -10.92
N ARG A 22 -7.50 15.31 -11.72
CA ARG A 22 -8.18 14.11 -11.24
C ARG A 22 -7.18 12.96 -11.26
N LEU A 23 -6.92 12.35 -10.09
CA LEU A 23 -5.89 11.34 -9.91
C LEU A 23 -6.45 9.94 -10.15
N ALA A 24 -5.90 9.24 -11.13
CA ALA A 24 -6.09 7.81 -11.31
C ALA A 24 -5.29 7.01 -10.28
N LEU A 25 -5.58 5.71 -10.14
CA LEU A 25 -4.80 4.80 -9.31
C LEU A 25 -3.34 4.78 -9.80
N PRO A 26 -2.36 5.15 -8.94
CA PRO A 26 -0.96 5.29 -9.37
C PRO A 26 -0.17 3.98 -9.35
N LEU A 27 -0.83 2.84 -9.17
CA LEU A 27 -0.25 1.49 -9.19
C LEU A 27 -1.08 0.54 -10.04
N ALA A 28 -0.41 -0.38 -10.72
CA ALA A 28 -1.05 -1.50 -11.42
C ALA A 28 -1.44 -2.60 -10.40
N CYS A 29 -2.46 -2.34 -9.59
CA CYS A 29 -2.91 -3.24 -8.51
C CYS A 29 -4.41 -3.13 -8.26
N THR A 30 -4.94 -4.04 -7.44
CA THR A 30 -6.32 -4.05 -6.97
C THR A 30 -6.36 -3.67 -5.48
N PRO A 31 -6.82 -2.45 -5.13
CA PRO A 31 -6.88 -1.99 -3.74
C PRO A 31 -7.63 -2.94 -2.83
N GLY A 32 -7.00 -3.28 -1.68
CA GLY A 32 -7.55 -4.21 -0.70
C GLY A 32 -7.38 -5.70 -1.02
N LYS A 33 -6.74 -6.02 -2.16
CA LYS A 33 -6.40 -7.38 -2.55
C LYS A 33 -4.88 -7.59 -2.60
N ASP A 34 -4.17 -6.78 -3.38
CA ASP A 34 -2.73 -6.88 -3.59
C ASP A 34 -1.97 -5.57 -3.35
N CYS A 35 -2.70 -4.49 -3.08
CA CYS A 35 -2.16 -3.25 -2.54
C CYS A 35 -3.08 -2.62 -1.49
N PHE A 36 -2.48 -1.90 -0.54
CA PHE A 36 -3.14 -1.40 0.66
C PHE A 36 -2.62 0.00 0.97
N LEU A 37 -3.43 0.80 1.67
CA LEU A 37 -3.10 2.16 2.08
C LEU A 37 -2.81 2.21 3.58
N PRO A 38 -1.54 2.11 4.01
CA PRO A 38 -1.17 2.20 5.42
C PRO A 38 -1.21 3.62 5.95
N ASN A 39 -0.74 4.63 5.17
CA ASN A 39 -0.57 5.98 5.65
C ASN A 39 -1.12 7.02 4.69
N HIS A 40 -1.80 8.01 5.25
CA HIS A 40 -2.25 9.24 4.61
C HIS A 40 -1.27 10.39 4.89
N VAL A 41 -1.50 11.56 4.28
CA VAL A 41 -0.80 12.79 4.64
C VAL A 41 -1.06 13.13 6.10
N ASP A 42 -0.01 13.54 6.82
CA ASP A 42 -0.16 14.11 8.15
C ASP A 42 -0.66 15.54 8.06
N ARG A 43 -1.77 15.80 8.73
CA ARG A 43 -2.44 17.11 8.74
C ARG A 43 -2.28 17.83 10.09
N ASP A 44 -1.58 17.23 11.04
CA ASP A 44 -1.25 17.92 12.28
C ASP A 44 -0.09 18.88 12.04
N PRO A 45 -0.23 20.16 12.35
CA PRO A 45 0.87 21.12 12.18
C PRO A 45 1.86 21.12 13.35
N GLY A 46 1.56 20.37 14.42
CA GLY A 46 2.37 20.22 15.63
C GLY A 46 3.00 18.83 15.73
N PRO A 47 3.53 18.46 16.88
CA PRO A 47 4.19 17.17 17.09
C PRO A 47 3.20 16.01 17.33
N GLY A 48 2.07 16.04 16.69
CA GLY A 48 1.03 15.00 16.73
C GLY A 48 0.87 14.34 15.37
N VAL A 49 -0.12 13.45 15.28
CA VAL A 49 -0.46 12.79 14.01
C VAL A 49 -1.96 12.90 13.75
N ARG A 50 -2.35 13.26 12.54
CA ARG A 50 -3.76 13.38 12.18
C ARG A 50 -3.97 13.20 10.68
N ASP A 51 -4.68 12.14 10.31
CA ASP A 51 -5.12 11.94 8.94
C ASP A 51 -6.36 12.79 8.58
N PHE A 52 -6.79 12.76 7.33
CA PHE A 52 -7.93 13.54 6.84
C PHE A 52 -9.27 13.21 7.51
N ARG A 53 -9.40 12.04 8.16
CA ARG A 53 -10.58 11.62 8.93
C ARG A 53 -10.44 11.82 10.44
N CYS A 54 -9.47 12.63 10.87
CA CYS A 54 -9.13 12.87 12.27
C CYS A 54 -8.67 11.61 13.02
N GLY A 55 -8.21 10.60 12.30
CA GLY A 55 -7.60 9.38 12.83
C GLY A 55 -6.08 9.47 12.85
N ALA A 56 -5.43 8.33 13.12
CA ALA A 56 -3.99 8.20 13.21
C ALA A 56 -3.42 7.23 12.14
N GLN A 57 -4.04 7.16 10.95
CA GLN A 57 -3.48 6.40 9.83
C GLN A 57 -2.45 7.25 9.08
N THR A 58 -1.42 7.69 9.80
CA THR A 58 -0.30 8.48 9.32
C THR A 58 0.82 8.42 10.37
N TYR A 59 1.93 9.12 10.13
CA TYR A 59 3.00 9.37 11.10
C TYR A 59 3.47 10.83 10.99
N GLU A 60 4.14 11.31 12.04
CA GLU A 60 4.62 12.69 12.17
C GLU A 60 5.36 13.16 10.92
N GLY A 61 4.90 14.27 10.35
CA GLY A 61 5.49 14.90 9.19
C GLY A 61 5.33 14.15 7.86
N HIS A 62 4.43 13.16 7.76
CA HIS A 62 4.22 12.42 6.53
C HIS A 62 3.58 13.28 5.43
N THR A 63 4.28 13.46 4.31
CA THR A 63 3.91 14.39 3.23
C THR A 63 3.25 13.73 2.01
N GLY A 64 2.83 12.48 2.11
CA GLY A 64 2.25 11.77 0.97
C GLY A 64 1.20 10.73 1.34
N THR A 65 0.81 9.98 0.34
CA THR A 65 -0.04 8.80 0.43
C THR A 65 0.81 7.58 0.16
N ASP A 66 0.90 6.68 1.14
CA ASP A 66 1.62 5.42 0.96
C ASP A 66 0.67 4.34 0.45
N ILE A 67 1.05 3.69 -0.64
CA ILE A 67 0.33 2.54 -1.19
C ILE A 67 1.30 1.35 -1.22
N ARG A 68 1.17 0.46 -0.22
CA ARG A 68 2.09 -0.66 -0.04
C ARG A 68 1.65 -1.92 -0.77
N LEU A 69 2.62 -2.72 -1.18
CA LEU A 69 2.42 -4.11 -1.62
C LEU A 69 2.30 -5.05 -0.41
N THR A 70 1.87 -6.27 -0.66
CA THR A 70 1.75 -7.28 0.39
C THR A 70 3.09 -7.61 1.05
N ASP A 71 4.17 -7.74 0.25
CA ASP A 71 5.46 -8.27 0.69
C ASP A 71 6.56 -8.05 -0.38
N HIS A 72 7.80 -8.43 -0.06
CA HIS A 72 8.93 -8.36 -0.99
C HIS A 72 8.75 -9.28 -2.22
N ALA A 73 8.09 -10.43 -2.08
CA ALA A 73 7.84 -11.29 -3.25
C ALA A 73 6.92 -10.60 -4.26
N ALA A 74 5.93 -9.82 -3.81
CA ALA A 74 5.10 -8.99 -4.70
C ALA A 74 5.94 -7.93 -5.43
N ARG A 75 6.88 -7.26 -4.73
CA ARG A 75 7.83 -6.33 -5.34
C ARG A 75 8.70 -7.01 -6.42
N LEU A 76 9.25 -8.18 -6.10
CA LEU A 76 10.14 -8.92 -7.01
C LEU A 76 9.42 -9.41 -8.28
N ARG A 77 8.12 -9.72 -8.20
CA ARG A 77 7.30 -9.98 -9.41
C ARG A 77 7.15 -8.75 -10.30
N GLY A 78 7.37 -7.56 -9.77
CA GLY A 78 7.26 -6.28 -10.43
C GLY A 78 5.81 -5.76 -10.47
N VAL A 79 5.58 -4.61 -9.82
CA VAL A 79 4.32 -3.87 -9.88
C VAL A 79 4.59 -2.51 -10.48
N ASP A 80 3.91 -2.18 -11.55
CA ASP A 80 4.12 -0.92 -12.25
C ASP A 80 3.56 0.26 -11.45
N VAL A 81 4.36 1.32 -11.36
CA VAL A 81 3.95 2.65 -10.93
C VAL A 81 3.46 3.41 -12.14
N LEU A 82 2.29 4.00 -12.02
CA LEU A 82 1.57 4.66 -13.10
C LEU A 82 1.52 6.18 -12.85
N ALA A 83 1.55 6.97 -13.92
CA ALA A 83 1.27 8.40 -13.82
C ALA A 83 -0.15 8.61 -13.31
N ALA A 84 -0.29 9.30 -12.17
CA ALA A 84 -1.60 9.51 -11.52
C ALA A 84 -2.53 10.43 -12.34
N ALA A 85 -1.96 11.35 -13.13
CA ALA A 85 -2.70 12.26 -14.02
C ALA A 85 -1.85 12.56 -15.27
N PRO A 86 -2.45 13.08 -16.34
CA PRO A 86 -1.69 13.56 -17.50
C PRO A 86 -0.77 14.70 -17.11
N GLY A 87 0.42 14.79 -17.72
CA GLY A 87 1.36 15.87 -17.44
C GLY A 87 2.68 15.71 -18.16
N ARG A 88 3.68 16.43 -17.67
CA ARG A 88 5.06 16.42 -18.21
C ARG A 88 6.04 16.07 -17.09
N VAL A 89 6.92 15.13 -17.31
CA VAL A 89 8.02 14.81 -16.40
C VAL A 89 8.97 16.00 -16.29
N VAL A 90 9.12 16.54 -15.09
CA VAL A 90 9.99 17.72 -14.86
C VAL A 90 11.27 17.39 -14.10
N ARG A 91 11.26 16.35 -13.27
CA ARG A 91 12.43 15.87 -12.52
C ARG A 91 12.36 14.36 -12.37
N LEU A 92 13.51 13.72 -12.30
CA LEU A 92 13.65 12.31 -11.89
C LEU A 92 15.02 12.06 -11.25
N ARG A 93 15.09 11.02 -10.46
CA ARG A 93 16.32 10.43 -9.94
C ARG A 93 16.21 8.91 -10.04
N ASP A 94 17.30 8.27 -10.53
CA ASP A 94 17.46 6.81 -10.58
C ASP A 94 18.87 6.45 -10.12
N GLY A 95 19.09 5.21 -9.70
CA GLY A 95 20.40 4.70 -9.29
C GLY A 95 20.54 4.42 -7.79
N GLU A 96 19.63 4.92 -6.92
CA GLU A 96 19.61 4.57 -5.50
C GLU A 96 19.28 3.09 -5.31
N PRO A 97 19.99 2.37 -4.39
CA PRO A 97 19.80 0.94 -4.20
C PRO A 97 18.44 0.62 -3.54
N ASP A 98 17.90 -0.56 -3.87
CA ASP A 98 16.68 -1.12 -3.26
C ASP A 98 17.01 -1.85 -1.95
N VAL A 99 17.31 -1.10 -0.89
CA VAL A 99 17.71 -1.60 0.44
C VAL A 99 16.83 -0.97 1.51
N SER A 100 16.23 -1.81 2.37
CA SER A 100 15.44 -1.32 3.51
C SER A 100 16.34 -0.52 4.48
N VAL A 101 15.82 0.58 5.03
CA VAL A 101 16.54 1.35 6.08
C VAL A 101 16.76 0.55 7.37
N ARG A 102 16.11 -0.61 7.52
CA ARG A 102 16.37 -1.55 8.62
C ARG A 102 17.56 -2.46 8.37
N ASP A 103 18.07 -2.47 7.14
CA ASP A 103 19.27 -3.23 6.82
C ASP A 103 20.51 -2.46 7.33
N PRO A 104 21.41 -3.10 8.12
CA PRO A 104 22.65 -2.45 8.57
C PRO A 104 23.54 -1.93 7.43
N ALA A 105 23.40 -2.46 6.22
CA ALA A 105 24.12 -2.03 5.02
C ALA A 105 23.41 -0.88 4.27
N ALA A 106 22.30 -0.33 4.80
CA ALA A 106 21.60 0.77 4.16
C ALA A 106 22.51 2.02 4.08
N PRO A 107 22.55 2.70 2.91
CA PRO A 107 23.35 3.90 2.76
C PRO A 107 22.76 5.07 3.59
N PRO A 108 23.57 6.10 3.92
CA PRO A 108 23.07 7.33 4.56
C PRO A 108 21.97 7.99 3.72
N MET A 109 20.88 8.45 4.38
CA MET A 109 19.67 8.91 3.71
C MET A 109 19.61 10.42 3.46
N ALA A 110 20.40 11.26 4.14
CA ALA A 110 20.30 12.71 4.11
C ALA A 110 20.11 13.28 2.69
N GLY A 111 18.94 13.91 2.43
CA GLY A 111 18.54 14.43 1.13
C GLY A 111 18.19 13.38 0.06
N ARG A 112 18.12 12.10 0.44
CA ARG A 112 17.80 10.97 -0.45
C ARG A 112 16.59 10.16 0.01
N GLU A 113 15.78 10.71 0.91
CA GLU A 113 14.65 10.04 1.53
C GLU A 113 13.65 9.48 0.51
N CYS A 114 13.41 10.18 -0.61
CA CYS A 114 12.58 9.70 -1.73
C CYS A 114 13.17 8.49 -2.47
N GLY A 115 14.49 8.25 -2.38
CA GLY A 115 15.17 7.25 -3.20
C GLY A 115 15.09 7.58 -4.69
N ASN A 116 14.80 6.59 -5.53
CA ASN A 116 14.46 6.80 -6.93
C ASN A 116 13.07 7.38 -7.04
N GLY A 117 12.89 8.39 -7.89
CA GLY A 117 11.61 9.09 -7.97
C GLY A 117 11.39 9.79 -9.30
N VAL A 118 10.12 10.09 -9.58
CA VAL A 118 9.68 10.86 -10.76
C VAL A 118 8.73 11.95 -10.30
N VAL A 119 8.94 13.18 -10.80
CA VAL A 119 8.04 14.31 -10.60
C VAL A 119 7.38 14.68 -11.92
N ILE A 120 6.06 14.77 -11.91
CA ILE A 120 5.22 15.12 -13.04
C ILE A 120 4.50 16.43 -12.74
N ASP A 121 4.66 17.42 -13.61
CA ASP A 121 3.89 18.66 -13.62
C ASP A 121 2.61 18.46 -14.42
N HIS A 122 1.47 18.77 -13.79
CA HIS A 122 0.12 18.66 -14.37
C HIS A 122 -0.44 20.03 -14.84
N GLY A 123 0.36 21.10 -14.74
CA GLY A 123 -0.08 22.46 -15.00
C GLY A 123 -0.78 23.11 -13.80
N GLY A 124 -0.96 24.43 -13.85
CA GLY A 124 -1.61 25.20 -12.76
C GLY A 124 -0.90 25.13 -11.41
N GLY A 125 0.40 24.79 -11.39
CA GLY A 125 1.19 24.61 -10.18
C GLY A 125 0.99 23.23 -9.50
N TRP A 126 0.24 22.33 -10.11
CA TRP A 126 0.05 20.98 -9.59
C TRP A 126 1.17 20.03 -10.01
N GLU A 127 1.76 19.35 -9.02
CA GLU A 127 2.77 18.30 -9.24
C GLU A 127 2.39 17.03 -8.47
N THR A 128 2.76 15.88 -9.03
CA THR A 128 2.87 14.62 -8.29
C THR A 128 4.31 14.15 -8.25
N GLN A 129 4.74 13.61 -7.10
CA GLN A 129 6.04 12.97 -6.93
C GLN A 129 5.83 11.54 -6.49
N SER A 130 6.34 10.59 -7.26
CA SER A 130 6.39 9.16 -6.97
C SER A 130 7.77 8.81 -6.44
N CYS A 131 7.86 8.23 -5.24
CA CYS A 131 9.10 7.86 -4.54
C CYS A 131 9.22 6.35 -4.31
N HIS A 132 10.39 5.92 -3.84
CA HIS A 132 10.75 4.54 -3.51
C HIS A 132 10.70 3.59 -4.71
N LEU A 133 10.97 4.13 -5.91
CA LEU A 133 10.96 3.37 -7.16
C LEU A 133 12.13 2.40 -7.22
N ALA A 134 11.95 1.29 -7.93
CA ALA A 134 12.98 0.28 -8.12
C ALA A 134 14.14 0.84 -8.98
N ARG A 135 15.37 0.56 -8.57
CA ARG A 135 16.57 0.97 -9.27
C ARG A 135 16.57 0.48 -10.73
N GLY A 136 16.81 1.40 -11.67
CA GLY A 136 16.87 1.10 -13.11
C GLY A 136 15.51 0.78 -13.74
N SER A 137 14.39 1.05 -13.03
CA SER A 137 13.05 0.74 -13.54
C SER A 137 12.34 1.92 -14.20
N ILE A 138 12.89 3.14 -14.13
CA ILE A 138 12.27 4.34 -14.68
C ILE A 138 12.23 4.25 -16.21
N ARG A 139 11.04 4.44 -16.80
CA ARG A 139 10.74 4.28 -18.23
C ARG A 139 10.48 5.59 -18.95
N VAL A 140 10.63 6.71 -18.25
CA VAL A 140 10.35 8.05 -18.77
C VAL A 140 11.59 8.93 -18.63
N LYS A 141 11.60 10.05 -19.34
CA LYS A 141 12.69 11.05 -19.29
C LYS A 141 12.14 12.45 -19.04
N VAL A 142 12.98 13.33 -18.52
CA VAL A 142 12.64 14.74 -18.32
C VAL A 142 12.19 15.36 -19.65
N GLY A 143 11.11 16.15 -19.61
CA GLY A 143 10.46 16.75 -20.76
C GLY A 143 9.42 15.86 -21.44
N GLN A 144 9.34 14.57 -21.13
CA GLN A 144 8.36 13.66 -21.74
C GLN A 144 6.95 13.95 -21.22
N ALA A 145 5.99 14.04 -22.15
CA ALA A 145 4.57 14.03 -21.82
C ALA A 145 4.11 12.61 -21.47
N VAL A 146 3.25 12.49 -20.45
CA VAL A 146 2.67 11.23 -20.00
C VAL A 146 1.16 11.33 -19.89
N ALA A 147 0.47 10.24 -20.16
CA ALA A 147 -0.97 10.12 -19.94
C ALA A 147 -1.25 9.52 -18.55
N ALA A 148 -2.46 9.79 -17.98
CA ALA A 148 -2.90 9.08 -16.79
C ALA A 148 -2.92 7.57 -17.02
N GLY A 149 -2.44 6.78 -16.03
CA GLY A 149 -2.33 5.34 -16.11
C GLY A 149 -1.14 4.82 -16.94
N GLN A 150 -0.32 5.70 -17.52
CA GLN A 150 0.90 5.29 -18.23
C GLN A 150 1.94 4.75 -17.24
N PRO A 151 2.53 3.55 -17.47
CA PRO A 151 3.63 3.03 -16.66
C PRO A 151 4.87 3.94 -16.73
N ILE A 152 5.36 4.38 -15.56
CA ILE A 152 6.51 5.28 -15.44
C ILE A 152 7.73 4.62 -14.78
N ALA A 153 7.49 3.61 -13.92
CA ALA A 153 8.53 2.87 -13.21
C ALA A 153 7.94 1.59 -12.59
N ARG A 154 8.67 0.96 -11.64
CA ARG A 154 8.18 -0.11 -10.77
C ARG A 154 8.35 0.25 -9.30
N VAL A 155 7.50 -0.31 -8.43
CA VAL A 155 7.67 -0.22 -6.98
C VAL A 155 8.99 -0.86 -6.57
N GLY A 156 9.78 -0.11 -5.80
CA GLY A 156 11.08 -0.51 -5.29
C GLY A 156 11.15 -0.55 -3.76
N LEU A 157 12.37 -0.31 -3.29
CA LEU A 157 12.72 -0.22 -1.87
C LEU A 157 13.84 0.80 -1.66
N SER A 158 13.94 1.81 -2.53
CA SER A 158 14.99 2.82 -2.48
C SER A 158 14.60 3.99 -1.57
N GLY A 159 15.60 4.61 -0.93
CA GLY A 159 15.38 5.74 -0.03
C GLY A 159 14.93 5.33 1.38
N ASN A 160 14.27 6.24 2.10
CA ASN A 160 13.85 6.02 3.48
C ASN A 160 12.57 5.17 3.57
N THR A 161 12.72 3.88 3.38
CA THR A 161 11.59 2.93 3.43
C THR A 161 11.98 1.61 4.08
N GLU A 162 11.03 1.00 4.80
CA GLU A 162 11.19 -0.30 5.47
C GLU A 162 10.59 -1.46 4.67
N TYR A 163 9.60 -1.19 3.81
CA TYR A 163 8.82 -2.17 3.07
C TYR A 163 8.44 -1.65 1.68
N PRO A 164 8.13 -2.53 0.71
CA PRO A 164 7.81 -2.11 -0.65
C PRO A 164 6.48 -1.34 -0.71
N HIS A 165 6.56 -0.07 -1.09
CA HIS A 165 5.39 0.80 -1.32
C HIS A 165 5.71 1.90 -2.32
N LEU A 166 4.68 2.50 -2.88
CA LEU A 166 4.74 3.81 -3.52
C LEU A 166 4.40 4.87 -2.48
N HIS A 167 5.28 5.86 -2.29
CA HIS A 167 4.95 7.10 -1.62
C HIS A 167 4.61 8.14 -2.68
N LEU A 168 3.36 8.61 -2.71
CA LEU A 168 2.87 9.61 -3.65
C LEU A 168 2.63 10.94 -2.93
N THR A 169 3.44 11.95 -3.22
CA THR A 169 3.19 13.32 -2.77
C THR A 169 2.46 14.10 -3.86
N VAL A 170 1.40 14.82 -3.48
CA VAL A 170 0.71 15.79 -4.33
C VAL A 170 1.02 17.18 -3.83
N ARG A 171 1.37 18.10 -4.75
CA ARG A 171 1.66 19.52 -4.41
C ARG A 171 0.88 20.47 -5.28
N GLN A 172 0.59 21.62 -4.72
CA GLN A 172 0.13 22.81 -5.45
C GLN A 172 1.05 23.99 -5.08
N GLY A 173 1.95 24.33 -5.97
CA GLY A 173 3.09 25.21 -5.66
C GLY A 173 3.99 24.56 -4.59
N ALA A 174 4.29 25.29 -3.53
CA ALA A 174 5.10 24.80 -2.42
C ALA A 174 4.30 23.97 -1.38
N ARG A 175 2.96 23.95 -1.48
CA ARG A 175 2.09 23.31 -0.49
C ARG A 175 1.87 21.84 -0.81
N THR A 176 2.13 20.97 0.16
CA THR A 176 1.64 19.57 0.13
C THR A 176 0.11 19.55 0.25
N VAL A 177 -0.54 18.77 -0.60
CA VAL A 177 -1.99 18.61 -0.65
C VAL A 177 -2.34 17.17 -0.33
N ASP A 178 -3.24 16.97 0.62
CA ASP A 178 -3.83 15.67 0.88
C ASP A 178 -4.84 15.35 -0.22
N PRO A 179 -4.62 14.33 -1.07
CA PRO A 179 -5.52 14.05 -2.18
C PRO A 179 -6.90 13.56 -1.75
N PHE A 180 -7.09 13.13 -0.49
CA PHE A 180 -8.40 12.71 0.04
C PHE A 180 -9.24 13.87 0.57
N LEU A 181 -8.60 14.97 0.97
CA LEU A 181 -9.26 16.19 1.43
C LEU A 181 -8.41 17.41 1.02
N PRO A 182 -8.41 17.79 -0.27
CA PRO A 182 -7.50 18.80 -0.81
C PRO A 182 -7.72 20.21 -0.24
N GLU A 183 -8.92 20.45 0.27
CA GLU A 183 -9.30 21.69 0.93
C GLU A 183 -9.05 21.64 2.43
N GLY A 184 -9.04 22.79 3.09
CA GLY A 184 -9.04 22.90 4.54
C GLY A 184 -7.67 22.84 5.23
N GLY A 185 -6.54 22.80 4.53
CA GLY A 185 -5.19 22.85 5.15
C GLY A 185 -5.02 21.78 6.25
N ALA A 186 -4.81 22.20 7.51
CA ALA A 186 -4.67 21.31 8.68
C ALA A 186 -6.00 20.71 9.18
N ALA A 187 -7.16 21.15 8.67
CA ALA A 187 -8.44 20.60 9.10
C ALA A 187 -8.62 19.15 8.68
N CYS A 188 -9.33 18.38 9.48
CA CYS A 188 -9.77 17.02 9.18
C CYS A 188 -11.30 16.91 9.32
N SER A 189 -11.91 15.88 8.76
CA SER A 189 -13.34 15.64 8.91
C SER A 189 -13.63 14.15 9.04
N ALA A 190 -14.17 13.73 10.17
CA ALA A 190 -14.57 12.33 10.41
C ALA A 190 -15.62 11.82 9.38
N ARG A 191 -16.30 12.76 8.70
CA ARG A 191 -17.31 12.47 7.66
C ARG A 191 -16.80 12.64 6.24
N ALA A 192 -15.51 12.99 6.04
CA ALA A 192 -14.96 13.10 4.69
C ALA A 192 -15.16 11.79 3.92
N ASP A 193 -15.69 11.88 2.70
CA ASP A 193 -15.92 10.73 1.82
C ASP A 193 -14.60 10.14 1.29
N GLY A 194 -13.53 10.96 1.28
CA GLY A 194 -12.21 10.56 0.81
C GLY A 194 -12.11 10.49 -0.72
N VAL A 195 -13.07 11.03 -1.45
CA VAL A 195 -12.99 11.12 -2.91
C VAL A 195 -11.96 12.18 -3.33
N GLY A 196 -12.06 13.39 -2.80
CA GLY A 196 -11.11 14.48 -3.02
C GLY A 196 -10.67 14.63 -4.48
N LEU A 197 -9.38 14.48 -4.74
CA LEU A 197 -8.80 14.52 -6.08
C LEU A 197 -8.92 13.20 -6.85
N TRP A 198 -9.26 12.08 -6.20
CA TRP A 198 -9.27 10.77 -6.82
C TRP A 198 -10.39 10.62 -7.86
N THR A 199 -10.11 9.88 -8.92
CA THR A 199 -11.18 9.41 -9.82
C THR A 199 -12.04 8.37 -9.11
N PRO A 200 -13.30 8.13 -9.52
CA PRO A 200 -14.15 7.10 -8.92
C PRO A 200 -13.50 5.71 -8.89
N ALA A 201 -12.75 5.34 -9.92
CA ALA A 201 -12.03 4.07 -9.98
C ALA A 201 -10.89 3.99 -8.93
N ALA A 202 -10.22 5.10 -8.64
CA ALA A 202 -9.17 5.19 -7.62
C ALA A 202 -9.73 5.34 -6.19
N ALA A 203 -11.01 5.73 -6.04
CA ALA A 203 -11.69 5.82 -4.75
C ALA A 203 -11.77 4.46 -4.02
N ALA A 204 -11.46 3.34 -4.69
CA ALA A 204 -11.25 2.03 -4.06
C ALA A 204 -10.06 2.00 -3.08
N LEU A 205 -9.16 3.01 -3.09
CA LEU A 205 -8.17 3.29 -2.04
C LEU A 205 -8.80 3.76 -0.72
N ALA A 206 -10.11 3.64 -0.57
CA ALA A 206 -10.88 4.18 0.54
C ALA A 206 -10.30 3.88 1.93
N TYR A 207 -10.51 4.83 2.83
CA TYR A 207 -10.16 4.72 4.24
C TYR A 207 -10.80 3.48 4.90
N ARG A 208 -9.98 2.66 5.56
CA ARG A 208 -10.44 1.43 6.23
C ARG A 208 -10.30 1.56 7.74
N SER A 209 -11.35 2.01 8.41
CA SER A 209 -11.37 2.20 9.86
C SER A 209 -11.16 0.91 10.67
N GLY A 210 -11.40 -0.25 10.08
CA GLY A 210 -11.18 -1.58 10.67
C GLY A 210 -9.78 -2.14 10.42
N GLY A 211 -8.92 -1.42 9.71
CA GLY A 211 -7.64 -1.94 9.22
C GLY A 211 -7.80 -2.84 7.99
N ALA A 212 -6.76 -3.59 7.65
CA ALA A 212 -6.78 -4.54 6.54
C ALA A 212 -5.91 -5.78 6.84
N VAL A 213 -6.31 -6.91 6.28
CA VAL A 213 -5.47 -8.12 6.24
C VAL A 213 -4.49 -7.98 5.07
N LEU A 214 -3.20 -7.89 5.40
CA LEU A 214 -2.13 -7.76 4.42
C LEU A 214 -1.69 -9.12 3.87
N ASN A 215 -1.42 -10.07 4.77
CA ASN A 215 -1.08 -11.45 4.43
C ASN A 215 -1.86 -12.42 5.32
N ALA A 216 -2.23 -13.56 4.75
CA ALA A 216 -2.79 -14.70 5.48
C ALA A 216 -2.30 -15.98 4.83
N GLY A 217 -2.01 -17.00 5.62
CA GLY A 217 -1.51 -18.27 5.10
C GLY A 217 -1.27 -19.30 6.19
N PHE A 218 -0.63 -20.40 5.74
CA PHE A 218 -0.24 -21.51 6.59
C PHE A 218 1.26 -21.75 6.50
N ALA A 219 1.85 -22.18 7.60
CA ALA A 219 3.27 -22.47 7.74
C ALA A 219 3.48 -23.88 8.34
N ASP A 220 4.63 -24.47 8.08
CA ASP A 220 5.08 -25.74 8.63
C ASP A 220 5.85 -25.61 9.96
N GLY A 221 5.99 -24.38 10.47
CA GLY A 221 6.76 -24.08 11.68
C GLY A 221 6.59 -22.62 12.14
N PRO A 222 7.59 -22.08 12.87
CA PRO A 222 7.54 -20.73 13.43
C PRO A 222 7.33 -19.65 12.38
N VAL A 223 6.50 -18.67 12.70
CA VAL A 223 6.18 -17.51 11.84
C VAL A 223 6.62 -16.23 12.53
N ASP A 224 7.31 -15.38 11.78
CA ASP A 224 7.71 -14.03 12.18
C ASP A 224 7.47 -13.01 11.07
N ASN A 225 7.57 -11.71 11.40
CA ASN A 225 7.33 -10.64 10.45
C ASN A 225 8.31 -10.66 9.28
N ALA A 226 9.58 -11.02 9.50
CA ALA A 226 10.60 -11.01 8.45
C ALA A 226 10.30 -12.07 7.39
N ARG A 227 9.95 -13.28 7.80
CA ARG A 227 9.53 -14.36 6.88
C ARG A 227 8.29 -14.00 6.10
N VAL A 228 7.27 -13.42 6.76
CA VAL A 228 6.04 -12.99 6.08
C VAL A 228 6.34 -11.85 5.11
N GLU A 229 7.21 -10.89 5.45
CA GLU A 229 7.62 -9.81 4.56
C GLU A 229 8.46 -10.31 3.37
N ALA A 230 9.25 -11.35 3.55
CA ALA A 230 10.01 -11.98 2.45
C ALA A 230 9.14 -12.67 1.39
N GLY A 231 7.86 -12.95 1.69
CA GLY A 231 6.92 -13.63 0.78
C GLY A 231 6.18 -14.80 1.41
N GLY A 232 6.37 -14.99 2.71
CA GLY A 232 5.74 -16.00 3.53
C GLY A 232 6.61 -17.25 3.75
N PRO A 233 6.31 -18.02 4.82
CA PRO A 233 6.93 -19.30 5.08
C PRO A 233 6.50 -20.36 4.04
N PRO A 234 7.24 -21.48 3.93
CA PRO A 234 6.87 -22.59 3.08
C PRO A 234 5.47 -23.12 3.40
N ARG A 235 4.73 -23.51 2.36
CA ARG A 235 3.40 -24.12 2.52
C ARG A 235 3.54 -25.50 3.14
N PRO A 236 2.82 -25.84 4.23
CA PRO A 236 2.91 -27.15 4.86
C PRO A 236 2.33 -28.26 3.99
N GLY A 237 2.94 -29.43 4.05
CA GLY A 237 2.42 -30.68 3.52
C GLY A 237 1.98 -31.61 4.66
N ARG A 238 1.48 -32.79 4.32
CA ARG A 238 0.97 -33.79 5.30
C ARG A 238 2.02 -34.27 6.32
N ASN A 239 3.31 -34.22 5.97
CA ASN A 239 4.42 -34.58 6.84
C ASN A 239 5.06 -33.37 7.55
N ALA A 240 4.47 -32.18 7.45
CA ALA A 240 4.98 -30.99 8.11
C ALA A 240 5.02 -31.18 9.64
N PRO A 241 6.12 -30.76 10.32
CA PRO A 241 6.26 -30.95 11.77
C PRO A 241 5.27 -30.14 12.58
N ALA A 242 4.70 -29.11 11.99
CA ALA A 242 3.63 -28.30 12.58
C ALA A 242 2.69 -27.79 11.50
N LEU A 243 1.50 -27.40 11.91
CA LEU A 243 0.55 -26.65 11.09
C LEU A 243 0.21 -25.35 11.83
N VAL A 244 0.59 -24.22 11.26
CA VAL A 244 0.43 -22.89 11.84
C VAL A 244 -0.33 -22.02 10.85
N ALA A 245 -1.53 -21.57 11.21
CA ALA A 245 -2.21 -20.47 10.51
C ALA A 245 -1.64 -19.14 10.98
N TYR A 246 -1.48 -18.19 10.08
CA TYR A 246 -1.02 -16.84 10.42
C TYR A 246 -1.76 -15.76 9.63
N VAL A 247 -1.88 -14.59 10.25
CA VAL A 247 -2.41 -13.37 9.63
C VAL A 247 -1.55 -12.19 10.04
N ARG A 248 -1.13 -11.39 9.05
CA ARG A 248 -0.55 -10.07 9.27
C ARG A 248 -1.56 -9.01 8.83
N ALA A 249 -2.00 -8.21 9.79
CA ALA A 249 -2.93 -7.11 9.57
C ALA A 249 -2.23 -5.76 9.77
N ILE A 250 -2.78 -4.70 9.19
CA ILE A 250 -2.31 -3.31 9.32
C ILE A 250 -3.42 -2.41 9.86
N ASN A 251 -3.02 -1.29 10.48
CA ASN A 251 -3.90 -0.22 10.96
C ASN A 251 -4.95 -0.69 11.99
N LEU A 252 -4.57 -1.60 12.87
CA LEU A 252 -5.41 -1.97 14.02
C LEU A 252 -5.35 -0.87 15.06
N LYS A 253 -6.47 -0.64 15.77
CA LYS A 253 -6.58 0.39 16.80
C LYS A 253 -6.32 -0.17 18.20
N GLY A 254 -5.95 0.71 19.14
CA GLY A 254 -5.97 0.36 20.56
C GLY A 254 -7.36 -0.13 20.96
N GLY A 255 -7.41 -1.16 21.79
CA GLY A 255 -8.64 -1.85 22.18
C GLY A 255 -9.13 -2.93 21.22
N ASP A 256 -8.58 -3.04 20.01
CA ASP A 256 -8.87 -4.14 19.09
C ASP A 256 -8.38 -5.47 19.66
N ARG A 257 -9.18 -6.52 19.49
CA ARG A 257 -8.84 -7.89 19.90
C ARG A 257 -8.77 -8.77 18.66
N PRO A 258 -7.58 -9.08 18.13
CA PRO A 258 -7.41 -10.06 17.05
C PRO A 258 -7.63 -11.48 17.58
N VAL A 259 -8.39 -12.28 16.84
CA VAL A 259 -8.66 -13.70 17.13
C VAL A 259 -8.39 -14.51 15.88
N LEU A 260 -7.66 -15.62 16.01
CA LEU A 260 -7.38 -16.55 14.92
C LEU A 260 -7.66 -17.98 15.40
N THR A 261 -8.53 -18.70 14.69
CA THR A 261 -8.87 -20.09 14.98
C THR A 261 -8.46 -20.97 13.81
N LEU A 262 -7.76 -22.06 14.10
CA LEU A 262 -7.40 -23.10 13.15
C LEU A 262 -8.25 -24.35 13.41
N THR A 263 -8.98 -24.83 12.41
CA THR A 263 -9.89 -25.98 12.48
C THR A 263 -9.43 -27.07 11.52
N GLY A 264 -9.46 -28.33 11.97
CA GLY A 264 -9.13 -29.52 11.19
C GLY A 264 -10.25 -29.96 10.23
N PRO A 265 -9.98 -30.99 9.41
CA PRO A 265 -10.95 -31.49 8.41
C PRO A 265 -12.18 -32.16 9.04
N ASP A 266 -12.08 -32.59 10.31
CA ASP A 266 -13.16 -33.13 11.13
C ASP A 266 -14.01 -32.08 11.84
N GLY A 267 -13.72 -30.78 11.62
CA GLY A 267 -14.37 -29.67 12.30
C GLY A 267 -13.85 -29.37 13.71
N VAL A 268 -12.87 -30.13 14.20
CA VAL A 268 -12.28 -29.91 15.53
C VAL A 268 -11.32 -28.70 15.49
N VAL A 269 -11.42 -27.84 16.49
CA VAL A 269 -10.49 -26.72 16.69
C VAL A 269 -9.13 -27.28 17.13
N LEU A 270 -8.12 -27.09 16.28
CA LEU A 270 -6.76 -27.53 16.52
C LEU A 270 -5.95 -26.53 17.35
N ALA A 271 -6.16 -25.25 17.13
CA ALA A 271 -5.49 -24.16 17.82
C ALA A 271 -6.33 -22.87 17.74
N ARG A 272 -6.20 -22.02 18.77
CA ARG A 272 -6.81 -20.70 18.82
C ARG A 272 -5.83 -19.73 19.48
N ALA A 273 -5.64 -18.59 18.85
CA ALA A 273 -4.94 -17.45 19.40
C ALA A 273 -5.95 -16.33 19.65
N GLU A 274 -6.08 -15.94 20.90
CA GLU A 274 -6.89 -14.80 21.34
C GLU A 274 -6.13 -14.11 22.47
N GLY A 275 -5.66 -12.90 22.23
CA GLY A 275 -4.92 -12.11 23.20
C GLY A 275 -5.80 -11.09 23.93
N ALA A 276 -5.19 -10.36 24.87
CA ALA A 276 -5.77 -9.15 25.42
C ALA A 276 -6.03 -8.11 24.31
N PRO A 277 -6.94 -7.15 24.52
CA PRO A 277 -7.08 -6.00 23.65
C PRO A 277 -5.73 -5.30 23.44
N LEU A 278 -5.47 -4.82 22.23
CA LEU A 278 -4.24 -4.10 21.92
C LEU A 278 -4.09 -2.87 22.82
N ASP A 279 -2.91 -2.68 23.39
CA ASP A 279 -2.56 -1.56 24.28
C ASP A 279 -2.62 -0.18 23.60
N ARG A 280 -2.33 -0.16 22.28
CA ARG A 280 -2.34 1.03 21.43
C ARG A 280 -2.58 0.63 19.98
N SER A 281 -2.76 1.61 19.09
CA SER A 281 -2.83 1.39 17.64
C SER A 281 -1.54 0.75 17.13
N LYS A 282 -1.68 -0.21 16.22
CA LYS A 282 -0.59 -0.95 15.61
C LYS A 282 -0.61 -0.71 14.10
N ALA A 283 0.46 -0.12 13.58
CA ALA A 283 0.66 0.01 12.14
C ALA A 283 0.67 -1.37 11.45
N GLN A 284 1.25 -2.37 12.14
CA GLN A 284 1.28 -3.76 11.71
C GLN A 284 1.17 -4.70 12.90
N TRP A 285 0.43 -5.79 12.75
CA TRP A 285 0.25 -6.82 13.78
C TRP A 285 0.24 -8.21 13.14
N LEU A 286 1.06 -9.11 13.67
CA LEU A 286 1.11 -10.52 13.28
C LEU A 286 0.47 -11.37 14.39
N VAL A 287 -0.49 -12.22 14.02
CA VAL A 287 -1.08 -13.24 14.89
C VAL A 287 -0.92 -14.59 14.22
N TYR A 288 -0.67 -15.63 15.00
CA TYR A 288 -0.59 -17.00 14.53
C TYR A 288 -1.16 -17.97 15.56
N ALA A 289 -1.72 -19.09 15.07
CA ALA A 289 -2.25 -20.18 15.87
C ALA A 289 -1.83 -21.50 15.22
N GLY A 290 -1.28 -22.43 15.98
CA GLY A 290 -0.77 -23.67 15.40
C GLY A 290 -0.62 -24.80 16.40
N LYS A 291 -0.36 -25.99 15.87
CA LYS A 291 -0.18 -27.24 16.61
C LYS A 291 0.95 -28.05 15.98
N ARG A 292 1.67 -28.81 16.79
CA ARG A 292 2.63 -29.84 16.33
C ARG A 292 1.89 -30.99 15.65
N ALA A 293 2.55 -31.64 14.70
CA ALA A 293 1.98 -32.77 14.01
C ALA A 293 1.61 -33.91 14.98
N PRO A 294 0.47 -34.55 14.80
CA PRO A 294 0.15 -35.81 15.52
C PRO A 294 1.01 -36.94 15.01
N PRO A 295 1.12 -38.04 15.77
CA PRO A 295 1.69 -39.30 15.26
C PRO A 295 1.01 -39.68 13.94
N GLY A 296 1.78 -40.05 12.91
CA GLY A 296 1.28 -40.39 11.59
C GLY A 296 1.03 -39.20 10.65
N GLY A 297 1.35 -37.97 11.08
CA GLY A 297 1.23 -36.78 10.26
C GLY A 297 -0.18 -36.21 10.23
N TRP A 298 -0.41 -35.20 9.34
CA TRP A 298 -1.66 -34.49 9.23
C TRP A 298 -2.67 -35.29 8.39
N PRO A 299 -3.91 -35.57 8.88
CA PRO A 299 -4.97 -36.18 8.08
C PRO A 299 -5.21 -35.45 6.76
N ALA A 300 -5.55 -36.19 5.71
CA ALA A 300 -5.97 -35.60 4.45
C ALA A 300 -7.30 -34.85 4.65
N GLY A 301 -7.44 -33.67 4.01
CA GLY A 301 -8.69 -32.94 4.07
C GLY A 301 -8.51 -31.42 4.04
N LEU A 302 -9.58 -30.69 4.36
CA LEU A 302 -9.63 -29.25 4.33
C LEU A 302 -9.42 -28.68 5.74
N TYR A 303 -8.33 -27.98 5.93
CA TYR A 303 -8.04 -27.18 7.12
C TYR A 303 -8.49 -25.77 6.88
N ARG A 304 -9.13 -25.16 7.89
CA ARG A 304 -9.70 -23.82 7.80
C ARG A 304 -9.11 -22.92 8.86
N ALA A 305 -8.81 -21.69 8.48
CA ALA A 305 -8.45 -20.64 9.41
C ALA A 305 -9.46 -19.49 9.33
N ASP A 306 -10.02 -19.11 10.48
CA ASP A 306 -10.93 -18.00 10.65
C ASP A 306 -10.25 -16.91 11.48
N TYR A 307 -10.06 -15.74 10.89
CA TYR A 307 -9.52 -14.55 11.54
C TYR A 307 -10.61 -13.50 11.72
N ALA A 308 -10.64 -12.88 12.88
CA ALA A 308 -11.50 -11.75 13.18
C ALA A 308 -10.79 -10.73 14.07
N VAL A 309 -11.11 -9.46 13.89
CA VAL A 309 -10.77 -8.38 14.84
C VAL A 309 -12.04 -7.88 15.46
N LEU A 310 -12.11 -7.97 16.78
CA LEU A 310 -13.24 -7.50 17.58
C LEU A 310 -12.92 -6.11 18.15
N ARG A 311 -13.81 -5.16 17.96
CA ARG A 311 -13.80 -3.82 18.56
C ARG A 311 -15.11 -3.59 19.27
N ASN A 312 -15.06 -3.39 20.58
CA ASN A 312 -16.28 -3.26 21.42
C ASN A 312 -17.27 -4.42 21.21
N GLY A 313 -16.76 -5.65 21.08
CA GLY A 313 -17.55 -6.85 20.85
C GLY A 313 -18.03 -7.07 19.41
N GLN A 314 -17.85 -6.12 18.51
CA GLN A 314 -18.27 -6.23 17.09
C GLN A 314 -17.10 -6.59 16.19
N THR A 315 -17.34 -7.44 15.19
CA THR A 315 -16.34 -7.76 14.17
C THR A 315 -16.16 -6.59 13.22
N VAL A 316 -14.96 -5.99 13.20
CA VAL A 316 -14.61 -4.87 12.31
C VAL A 316 -13.74 -5.29 11.12
N LEU A 317 -13.09 -6.44 11.21
CA LEU A 317 -12.29 -7.04 10.14
C LEU A 317 -12.39 -8.56 10.26
N SER A 318 -12.52 -9.26 9.15
CA SER A 318 -12.50 -10.72 9.13
C SER A 318 -11.85 -11.27 7.85
N ARG A 319 -11.27 -12.46 7.96
CA ARG A 319 -10.71 -13.21 6.84
C ARG A 319 -10.81 -14.71 7.09
N ARG A 320 -11.37 -15.45 6.13
CA ARG A 320 -11.32 -16.92 6.09
C ARG A 320 -10.37 -17.37 4.98
N PHE A 321 -9.60 -18.39 5.25
CA PHE A 321 -8.71 -19.01 4.26
C PHE A 321 -8.49 -20.47 4.59
N ASP A 322 -8.22 -21.28 3.56
CA ASP A 322 -8.20 -22.73 3.64
C ASP A 322 -6.88 -23.30 3.11
N LEU A 323 -6.52 -24.47 3.64
CA LEU A 323 -5.44 -25.32 3.18
C LEU A 323 -5.97 -26.75 2.96
N ARG A 324 -5.74 -27.31 1.80
CA ARG A 324 -5.99 -28.73 1.55
C ARG A 324 -4.67 -29.50 1.66
N LEU A 325 -4.66 -30.50 2.54
CA LEU A 325 -3.59 -31.47 2.71
C LEU A 325 -4.00 -32.85 2.20
#